data_5c3f64baa8309df931eac0aba70e0cc5
#
_entry.id   5c3f64baa8309df931eac0aba70e0cc5
#
_cell.length_a   1.000
_cell.length_b   1.000
_cell.length_c   1.000
_cell.angle_alpha   90.00
_cell.angle_beta   90.00
_cell.angle_gamma   90.00
#
_symmetry.space_group_name_H-M   'P 1'
#
loop_
_entity.id
_entity.type
_entity.pdbx_description
1 polymer ?
#
loop_
_entity_poly.entity_id
_entity_poly.type
_entity_poly.pdbx_seq_one_letter_code
_entity_poly.pdbx_strand_id
1 'polypeptide(L)'
;MKLSRRELIATFLGAPFALAACRDLNAPARFPEGEIVGQNVGLGHVLREGRVFEVPADRWESVKVAIVGGGVAGLSAAWKLRKESFVDFVLLELEKEVGGTARSGQGSPVGYPWGAHYLPVPFEENRELRELLGEMGILMGGGEGSPGIIPEQYLCREPEERVFFKGRWYEGTYLNAGASEEDKRQYAEFQKQVDYWVNWKDGSGTRAFVVPVERCSADAEVTQLDRISFAEWMRQNGFNSERLVWYCDYACRDDYGLKLEQTSAWAGLFYFCSRVRRSGEESQPFITFPEGNGRFVNYLFEQVKESVRKDHAVVSVVPNAESVDVICLNGGELRGFHCEKVIYASPMFTAPYAIRGFREDAPFAANEFQHNAWFVANLHLKDRPKPRFAKDFPLAWDNVFYESPSLGYVTATHQKGIDYGPTILTYYYPMCAEENGRTNLFNYEWKDLADVCLTDIARAHSDIYELTDRIDIMRWGHAMISPRTGFLWNGTRERAVQPFRNIYFAHSDMSGIALFEHAFYHGLRAAGEVMGRKQDR
;
A
#
# COMPACT_ATOMS: atom_id res chain seq x y z
N MET A 1 -6.34 0.79 30.36
CA MET A 1 -7.18 -0.37 30.75
C MET A 1 -6.76 -1.51 29.84
N LYS A 2 -6.21 -2.61 30.35
CA LYS A 2 -5.84 -3.75 29.48
C LYS A 2 -7.15 -4.47 29.14
N LEU A 3 -7.50 -4.51 27.88
CA LEU A 3 -8.63 -5.30 27.38
C LEU A 3 -8.32 -6.79 27.61
N SER A 4 -9.33 -7.54 28.04
CA SER A 4 -9.20 -9.00 28.13
C SER A 4 -9.19 -9.60 26.72
N ARG A 5 -8.61 -10.80 26.56
CA ARG A 5 -8.58 -11.56 25.30
C ARG A 5 -9.97 -11.71 24.67
N ARG A 6 -11.01 -11.79 25.50
CA ARG A 6 -12.40 -11.92 25.06
C ARG A 6 -12.99 -10.61 24.54
N GLU A 7 -12.62 -9.49 25.16
CA GLU A 7 -13.03 -8.15 24.72
C GLU A 7 -12.31 -7.74 23.42
N LEU A 8 -11.03 -8.14 23.28
CA LEU A 8 -10.27 -7.96 22.06
C LEU A 8 -10.97 -8.63 20.85
N ILE A 9 -11.28 -9.91 20.98
CA ILE A 9 -11.95 -10.67 19.90
C ILE A 9 -13.35 -10.09 19.59
N ALA A 10 -14.10 -9.66 20.61
CA ALA A 10 -15.40 -9.05 20.42
C ALA A 10 -15.30 -7.69 19.70
N THR A 11 -14.27 -6.89 20.02
CA THR A 11 -14.00 -5.60 19.36
C THR A 11 -13.63 -5.79 17.90
N PHE A 12 -12.79 -6.77 17.60
CA PHE A 12 -12.34 -7.04 16.24
C PHE A 12 -13.42 -7.63 15.33
N LEU A 13 -14.30 -8.47 15.87
CA LEU A 13 -15.29 -9.19 15.04
C LEU A 13 -16.69 -8.56 15.02
N GLY A 14 -16.89 -7.46 15.72
CA GLY A 14 -18.05 -6.56 15.56
C GLY A 14 -19.44 -7.13 15.85
N ALA A 15 -19.59 -8.34 16.46
CA ALA A 15 -20.89 -8.87 16.87
C ALA A 15 -20.76 -10.00 17.92
N PRO A 16 -21.79 -10.24 18.76
CA PRO A 16 -21.77 -11.34 19.71
C PRO A 16 -22.06 -12.67 19.00
N PHE A 17 -21.07 -13.27 18.37
CA PHE A 17 -21.17 -14.63 17.87
C PHE A 17 -20.69 -15.60 18.95
N ALA A 18 -21.61 -15.95 19.86
CA ALA A 18 -21.53 -17.17 20.63
C ALA A 18 -21.94 -18.36 19.71
N LEU A 19 -21.14 -18.71 18.73
CA LEU A 19 -21.15 -20.03 18.14
C LEU A 19 -20.03 -20.83 18.82
N ALA A 20 -20.40 -21.54 19.88
CA ALA A 20 -19.61 -22.61 20.41
C ALA A 20 -19.39 -23.64 19.30
N ALA A 21 -18.29 -23.54 18.57
CA ALA A 21 -17.67 -24.73 18.02
C ALA A 21 -17.34 -25.60 19.24
N CYS A 22 -17.92 -26.79 19.33
CA CYS A 22 -17.54 -27.79 20.31
C CYS A 22 -16.09 -28.18 20.02
N ARG A 23 -15.18 -27.46 20.62
CA ARG A 23 -13.77 -27.79 20.69
C ARG A 23 -13.58 -28.40 22.06
N ASP A 24 -12.86 -29.50 22.11
CA ASP A 24 -12.37 -30.08 23.37
C ASP A 24 -11.61 -28.97 24.13
N LEU A 25 -12.25 -28.38 25.14
CA LEU A 25 -11.74 -27.23 25.92
C LEU A 25 -10.49 -27.59 26.72
N ASN A 26 -10.03 -28.85 26.65
CA ASN A 26 -8.92 -29.40 27.44
C ASN A 26 -7.62 -29.61 26.67
N ALA A 27 -7.58 -29.43 25.34
CA ALA A 27 -6.30 -29.38 24.64
C ALA A 27 -5.83 -27.92 24.62
N PRO A 28 -4.66 -27.57 25.18
CA PRO A 28 -4.11 -26.23 25.00
C PRO A 28 -3.91 -26.02 23.50
N ALA A 29 -4.61 -25.03 22.93
CA ALA A 29 -4.38 -24.62 21.56
C ALA A 29 -2.88 -24.30 21.45
N ARG A 30 -2.14 -25.13 20.72
CA ARG A 30 -0.71 -24.89 20.48
C ARG A 30 -0.64 -23.68 19.57
N PHE A 31 -0.35 -22.53 20.15
CA PHE A 31 -0.04 -21.36 19.35
C PHE A 31 1.20 -21.66 18.52
N PRO A 32 1.19 -21.27 17.23
CA PRO A 32 2.39 -21.35 16.42
C PRO A 32 3.50 -20.49 17.02
N GLU A 33 4.72 -20.69 16.54
CA GLU A 33 5.82 -19.78 16.82
C GLU A 33 5.65 -18.49 16.01
N GLY A 34 6.39 -17.44 16.35
CA GLY A 34 6.43 -16.22 15.57
C GLY A 34 6.80 -14.98 16.38
N GLU A 35 6.84 -13.87 15.70
CA GLU A 35 7.26 -12.60 16.28
C GLU A 35 6.64 -11.40 15.57
N ILE A 36 6.68 -10.24 16.23
CA ILE A 36 6.46 -8.96 15.55
C ILE A 36 7.77 -8.57 14.91
N VAL A 37 7.76 -8.45 13.56
CA VAL A 37 8.95 -8.18 12.78
C VAL A 37 9.00 -6.71 12.34
N GLY A 38 10.18 -6.25 12.04
CA GLY A 38 10.50 -5.30 11.00
C GLY A 38 10.65 -3.88 11.36
N GLN A 39 9.79 -3.10 11.87
CA GLN A 39 9.98 -1.65 11.92
C GLN A 39 10.76 -1.18 13.16
N ASN A 40 11.77 -0.33 12.92
CA ASN A 40 12.47 0.34 14.00
C ASN A 40 11.70 1.60 14.46
N VAL A 41 10.57 1.38 15.12
CA VAL A 41 9.67 2.45 15.60
C VAL A 41 10.41 3.38 16.58
N GLY A 42 11.26 2.83 17.44
CA GLY A 42 12.03 3.62 18.41
C GLY A 42 12.95 4.63 17.72
N LEU A 43 13.70 4.19 16.72
CA LEU A 43 14.59 5.05 15.95
C LEU A 43 13.82 6.10 15.13
N GLY A 44 12.70 5.70 14.50
CA GLY A 44 11.85 6.64 13.78
C GLY A 44 11.24 7.73 14.69
N HIS A 45 11.01 7.43 15.97
CA HIS A 45 10.47 8.40 16.92
C HIS A 45 11.51 9.38 17.51
N VAL A 46 12.81 9.11 17.36
CA VAL A 46 13.90 10.06 17.76
C VAL A 46 13.68 11.43 17.12
N LEU A 47 13.13 11.50 15.91
CA LEU A 47 12.77 12.75 15.25
C LEU A 47 11.87 13.67 16.10
N ARG A 48 11.01 13.11 16.97
CA ARG A 48 10.06 13.88 17.78
C ARG A 48 10.68 14.52 19.03
N GLU A 49 11.90 14.12 19.39
CA GLU A 49 12.54 14.55 20.62
C GLU A 49 13.12 15.97 20.53
N GLY A 50 13.17 16.56 19.33
CA GLY A 50 13.66 17.93 19.11
C GLY A 50 15.12 18.14 19.51
N ARG A 51 15.92 17.07 19.52
CA ARG A 51 17.34 17.12 19.87
C ARG A 51 18.13 17.88 18.82
N VAL A 52 19.14 18.62 19.28
CA VAL A 52 20.20 19.15 18.41
C VAL A 52 21.28 18.08 18.30
N PHE A 53 21.66 17.76 17.07
CA PHE A 53 22.66 16.75 16.78
C PHE A 53 23.95 17.44 16.31
N GLU A 54 25.07 17.16 16.99
CA GLU A 54 26.40 17.67 16.64
C GLU A 54 27.24 16.52 16.05
N VAL A 55 27.51 16.57 14.77
CA VAL A 55 28.32 15.58 14.06
C VAL A 55 29.80 15.93 14.21
N PRO A 56 30.68 15.00 14.65
CA PRO A 56 32.13 15.20 14.66
C PRO A 56 32.65 15.61 13.27
N ALA A 57 33.64 16.50 13.24
CA ALA A 57 34.15 17.10 12.00
C ALA A 57 34.71 16.06 11.00
N ASP A 58 35.22 14.95 11.50
CA ASP A 58 35.77 13.82 10.70
C ASP A 58 34.69 12.85 10.16
N ARG A 59 33.40 13.10 10.46
CA ARG A 59 32.27 12.25 10.06
C ARG A 59 31.33 12.93 9.07
N TRP A 60 31.81 13.91 8.36
CA TRP A 60 31.10 14.57 7.28
C TRP A 60 31.57 14.08 5.92
N GLU A 61 30.62 13.77 5.07
CA GLU A 61 30.83 13.44 3.65
C GLU A 61 30.19 14.54 2.78
N SER A 62 30.71 14.77 1.58
CA SER A 62 30.13 15.71 0.61
C SER A 62 29.59 14.93 -0.57
N VAL A 63 28.33 15.17 -0.94
CA VAL A 63 27.66 14.60 -2.10
C VAL A 63 26.77 15.66 -2.74
N LYS A 64 26.52 15.59 -4.04
CA LYS A 64 25.62 16.55 -4.68
C LYS A 64 24.18 16.38 -4.24
N VAL A 65 23.70 15.14 -4.14
CA VAL A 65 22.32 14.84 -3.78
C VAL A 65 22.25 13.79 -2.70
N ALA A 66 21.50 14.07 -1.61
CA ALA A 66 21.08 13.03 -0.68
C ALA A 66 19.59 12.70 -0.91
N ILE A 67 19.28 11.39 -0.94
CA ILE A 67 17.91 10.88 -1.00
C ILE A 67 17.57 10.33 0.37
N VAL A 68 16.50 10.80 0.99
CA VAL A 68 16.08 10.43 2.34
C VAL A 68 14.88 9.49 2.27
N GLY A 69 15.12 8.21 2.54
CA GLY A 69 14.13 7.13 2.48
C GLY A 69 14.33 6.21 1.28
N GLY A 70 14.47 4.91 1.56
CA GLY A 70 14.68 3.83 0.58
C GLY A 70 13.40 3.09 0.20
N GLY A 71 12.24 3.72 0.30
CA GLY A 71 10.98 3.22 -0.27
C GLY A 71 10.97 3.30 -1.80
N VAL A 72 9.84 2.92 -2.41
CA VAL A 72 9.68 2.93 -3.88
C VAL A 72 10.06 4.28 -4.48
N ALA A 73 9.61 5.40 -3.89
CA ALA A 73 9.90 6.74 -4.40
C ALA A 73 11.40 7.07 -4.38
N GLY A 74 12.09 6.78 -3.28
CA GLY A 74 13.54 7.03 -3.18
C GLY A 74 14.37 6.14 -4.11
N LEU A 75 14.04 4.85 -4.19
CA LEU A 75 14.70 3.93 -5.12
C LEU A 75 14.47 4.32 -6.58
N SER A 76 13.26 4.75 -6.93
CA SER A 76 12.93 5.22 -8.28
C SER A 76 13.67 6.51 -8.63
N ALA A 77 13.80 7.43 -7.67
CA ALA A 77 14.62 8.64 -7.85
C ALA A 77 16.09 8.28 -8.08
N ALA A 78 16.65 7.39 -7.27
CA ALA A 78 18.04 6.92 -7.42
C ALA A 78 18.26 6.21 -8.77
N TRP A 79 17.34 5.32 -9.17
CA TRP A 79 17.37 4.65 -10.48
C TRP A 79 17.35 5.67 -11.63
N LYS A 80 16.47 6.68 -11.58
CA LYS A 80 16.40 7.72 -12.59
C LYS A 80 17.68 8.54 -12.66
N LEU A 81 18.24 8.97 -11.53
CA LEU A 81 19.53 9.70 -11.48
C LEU A 81 20.64 8.87 -12.16
N ARG A 82 20.76 7.58 -11.78
CA ARG A 82 21.77 6.70 -12.36
C ARG A 82 21.60 6.51 -13.87
N LYS A 83 20.36 6.31 -14.31
CA LYS A 83 20.03 6.15 -15.75
C LYS A 83 20.43 7.38 -16.58
N GLU A 84 20.35 8.56 -15.98
CA GLU A 84 20.80 9.81 -16.58
C GLU A 84 22.29 10.11 -16.33
N SER A 85 23.07 9.10 -15.91
CA SER A 85 24.51 9.20 -15.62
C SER A 85 24.86 10.19 -14.48
N PHE A 86 23.91 10.54 -13.64
CA PHE A 86 24.16 11.31 -12.43
C PHE A 86 24.53 10.34 -11.29
N VAL A 87 25.80 10.30 -10.90
CA VAL A 87 26.33 9.29 -9.97
C VAL A 87 26.72 9.83 -8.60
N ASP A 88 26.76 11.15 -8.43
CA ASP A 88 27.16 11.81 -7.17
C ASP A 88 25.93 11.99 -6.26
N PHE A 89 25.44 10.87 -5.74
CA PHE A 89 24.34 10.84 -4.79
C PHE A 89 24.47 9.70 -3.78
N VAL A 90 23.81 9.88 -2.63
CA VAL A 90 23.64 8.84 -1.61
C VAL A 90 22.14 8.69 -1.28
N LEU A 91 21.70 7.45 -1.09
CA LEU A 91 20.37 7.13 -0.57
C LEU A 91 20.49 6.59 0.86
N LEU A 92 19.81 7.23 1.80
CA LEU A 92 19.83 6.91 3.22
C LEU A 92 18.52 6.24 3.62
N GLU A 93 18.60 5.00 4.12
CA GLU A 93 17.47 4.21 4.58
C GLU A 93 17.59 3.91 6.07
N LEU A 94 16.50 4.17 6.82
CA LEU A 94 16.41 3.96 8.26
C LEU A 94 16.53 2.48 8.63
N GLU A 95 15.92 1.60 7.84
CA GLU A 95 15.81 0.18 8.13
C GLU A 95 17.01 -0.61 7.55
N LYS A 96 17.13 -1.88 7.97
CA LYS A 96 18.12 -2.81 7.43
C LYS A 96 17.79 -3.25 6.00
N GLU A 97 16.55 -3.09 5.58
CA GLU A 97 16.06 -3.45 4.26
C GLU A 97 15.30 -2.28 3.64
N VAL A 98 15.53 -2.08 2.34
CA VAL A 98 14.84 -1.07 1.53
C VAL A 98 13.43 -1.52 1.13
N GLY A 99 12.62 -0.62 0.59
CA GLY A 99 11.35 -0.92 -0.05
C GLY A 99 10.13 -0.34 0.65
N GLY A 100 10.25 0.14 1.89
CA GLY A 100 9.10 0.67 2.63
C GLY A 100 7.96 -0.36 2.73
N THR A 101 6.73 0.04 2.40
CA THR A 101 5.55 -0.84 2.40
C THR A 101 5.52 -1.85 1.23
N ALA A 102 6.40 -1.71 0.24
CA ALA A 102 6.52 -2.63 -0.89
C ALA A 102 7.62 -3.68 -0.70
N ARG A 103 8.27 -3.74 0.48
CA ARG A 103 9.28 -4.76 0.76
C ARG A 103 8.69 -6.15 0.93
N SER A 104 9.51 -7.18 0.73
CA SER A 104 9.15 -8.58 0.91
C SER A 104 9.95 -9.25 2.02
N GLY A 105 9.41 -10.35 2.53
CA GLY A 105 10.11 -11.30 3.37
C GLY A 105 10.60 -12.50 2.58
N GLN A 106 11.58 -13.21 3.15
CA GLN A 106 12.07 -14.46 2.61
C GLN A 106 11.51 -15.63 3.43
N GLY A 107 11.05 -16.67 2.74
CA GLY A 107 10.48 -17.85 3.38
C GLY A 107 10.55 -19.09 2.51
N SER A 108 10.17 -20.22 3.07
CA SER A 108 10.00 -21.49 2.36
C SER A 108 8.51 -21.85 2.36
N PRO A 109 7.93 -22.23 1.24
CA PRO A 109 8.56 -22.54 -0.07
C PRO A 109 8.80 -21.32 -0.99
N VAL A 110 8.35 -20.13 -0.61
CA VAL A 110 8.44 -18.91 -1.43
C VAL A 110 8.68 -17.68 -0.55
N GLY A 111 9.10 -16.56 -1.16
CA GLY A 111 8.99 -15.25 -0.53
C GLY A 111 7.53 -14.81 -0.35
N TYR A 112 7.30 -13.71 0.36
CA TYR A 112 5.98 -13.18 0.65
C TYR A 112 6.02 -11.65 0.83
N PRO A 113 4.91 -10.93 0.58
CA PRO A 113 4.87 -9.48 0.76
C PRO A 113 4.71 -9.08 2.22
N TRP A 114 5.20 -7.88 2.56
CA TRP A 114 4.89 -7.22 3.83
C TRP A 114 3.86 -6.08 3.69
N GLY A 115 3.34 -5.87 2.49
CA GLY A 115 2.34 -4.86 2.17
C GLY A 115 1.91 -4.99 0.72
N ALA A 116 2.32 -4.06 -0.15
CA ALA A 116 1.94 -4.04 -1.56
C ALA A 116 2.32 -5.34 -2.29
N HIS A 117 1.36 -5.97 -2.97
CA HIS A 117 1.52 -7.34 -3.46
C HIS A 117 1.12 -7.55 -4.93
N TYR A 118 0.60 -6.54 -5.62
CA TYR A 118 0.28 -6.59 -7.05
C TYR A 118 0.51 -5.25 -7.74
N LEU A 119 0.52 -5.28 -9.06
CA LEU A 119 0.56 -4.12 -9.94
C LEU A 119 -0.38 -4.36 -11.11
N PRO A 120 -1.41 -3.53 -11.35
CA PRO A 120 -2.20 -3.62 -12.58
C PRO A 120 -1.32 -3.41 -13.80
N VAL A 121 -1.58 -4.12 -14.90
CA VAL A 121 -0.86 -3.90 -16.16
C VAL A 121 -1.02 -2.43 -16.57
N PRO A 122 0.06 -1.64 -16.66
CA PRO A 122 -0.05 -0.20 -16.89
C PRO A 122 -0.52 0.10 -18.32
N PHE A 123 -1.41 1.09 -18.44
CA PHE A 123 -1.81 1.61 -19.73
C PHE A 123 -0.62 2.24 -20.49
N GLU A 124 -0.79 2.42 -21.78
CA GLU A 124 0.26 2.94 -22.68
C GLU A 124 0.75 4.35 -22.29
N GLU A 125 -0.12 5.13 -21.65
CA GLU A 125 0.17 6.46 -21.14
C GLU A 125 1.20 6.46 -20.00
N ASN A 126 1.33 5.36 -19.26
CA ASN A 126 2.31 5.23 -18.17
C ASN A 126 3.66 4.72 -18.71
N ARG A 127 4.29 5.55 -19.57
CA ARG A 127 5.50 5.19 -20.32
C ARG A 127 6.65 4.76 -19.44
N GLU A 128 6.91 5.51 -18.39
CA GLU A 128 8.08 5.28 -17.51
C GLU A 128 7.96 3.95 -16.74
N LEU A 129 6.75 3.61 -16.29
CA LEU A 129 6.52 2.32 -15.63
C LEU A 129 6.64 1.17 -16.63
N ARG A 130 6.12 1.35 -17.85
CA ARG A 130 6.26 0.37 -18.92
C ARG A 130 7.72 0.16 -19.33
N GLU A 131 8.53 1.23 -19.31
CA GLU A 131 9.98 1.15 -19.53
C GLU A 131 10.65 0.29 -18.45
N LEU A 132 10.33 0.53 -17.17
CA LEU A 132 10.80 -0.30 -16.05
C LEU A 132 10.44 -1.77 -16.25
N LEU A 133 9.18 -2.07 -16.58
CA LEU A 133 8.73 -3.44 -16.83
C LEU A 133 9.44 -4.08 -18.03
N GLY A 134 9.74 -3.29 -19.06
CA GLY A 134 10.54 -3.72 -20.22
C GLY A 134 11.98 -4.08 -19.82
N GLU A 135 12.65 -3.25 -19.04
CA GLU A 135 14.00 -3.52 -18.51
C GLU A 135 14.04 -4.76 -17.60
N MET A 136 12.97 -5.00 -16.86
CA MET A 136 12.82 -6.22 -16.04
C MET A 136 12.48 -7.48 -16.86
N GLY A 137 12.21 -7.36 -18.17
CA GLY A 137 11.76 -8.46 -19.02
C GLY A 137 10.34 -8.95 -18.70
N ILE A 138 9.53 -8.13 -18.00
CA ILE A 138 8.13 -8.42 -17.67
C ILE A 138 7.21 -7.95 -18.80
N LEU A 139 7.50 -6.83 -19.45
CA LEU A 139 6.79 -6.34 -20.62
C LEU A 139 7.62 -6.54 -21.88
N MET A 140 7.10 -7.26 -22.87
CA MET A 140 7.76 -7.50 -24.15
C MET A 140 7.07 -6.71 -25.28
N GLY A 141 7.85 -6.10 -26.16
CA GLY A 141 7.36 -5.46 -27.38
C GLY A 141 6.49 -4.21 -27.16
N GLY A 142 6.57 -3.58 -25.98
CA GLY A 142 5.77 -2.42 -25.57
C GLY A 142 6.32 -1.08 -26.08
N GLY A 143 6.69 -0.95 -27.36
CA GLY A 143 7.10 0.31 -27.97
C GLY A 143 5.93 1.29 -28.18
N GLU A 144 6.23 2.49 -28.71
CA GLU A 144 5.23 3.53 -28.97
C GLU A 144 4.09 3.00 -29.88
N GLY A 145 2.85 3.11 -29.39
CA GLY A 145 1.66 2.61 -30.11
C GLY A 145 1.43 1.10 -30.04
N SER A 146 2.23 0.35 -29.24
CA SER A 146 2.03 -1.08 -29.01
C SER A 146 1.68 -1.35 -27.54
N PRO A 147 0.59 -2.09 -27.23
CA PRO A 147 0.25 -2.44 -25.87
C PRO A 147 1.33 -3.33 -25.22
N GLY A 148 2.19 -3.99 -26.01
CA GLY A 148 3.13 -5.00 -25.52
C GLY A 148 2.41 -6.24 -24.99
N ILE A 149 3.20 -7.19 -24.54
CA ILE A 149 2.72 -8.48 -23.99
C ILE A 149 3.35 -8.71 -22.63
N ILE A 150 2.55 -9.00 -21.63
CA ILE A 150 3.02 -9.55 -20.36
C ILE A 150 2.91 -11.07 -20.46
N PRO A 151 4.01 -11.83 -20.30
CA PRO A 151 3.95 -13.29 -20.24
C PRO A 151 3.02 -13.79 -19.13
N GLU A 152 2.25 -14.82 -19.41
CA GLU A 152 1.24 -15.39 -18.51
C GLU A 152 1.81 -15.73 -17.12
N GLN A 153 3.06 -16.12 -17.04
CA GLN A 153 3.75 -16.42 -15.77
C GLN A 153 3.86 -15.24 -14.81
N TYR A 154 3.64 -14.01 -15.28
CA TYR A 154 3.65 -12.79 -14.47
C TYR A 154 2.24 -12.25 -14.17
N LEU A 155 1.23 -12.77 -14.86
CA LEU A 155 -0.16 -12.41 -14.63
C LEU A 155 -0.77 -13.27 -13.51
N CYS A 156 -1.69 -12.71 -12.75
CA CYS A 156 -2.46 -13.47 -11.80
C CYS A 156 -3.22 -14.57 -12.54
N ARG A 157 -3.07 -15.81 -12.11
CA ARG A 157 -3.79 -16.95 -12.71
C ARG A 157 -5.12 -17.18 -12.01
N GLU A 158 -6.00 -17.86 -12.69
CA GLU A 158 -7.25 -18.33 -12.10
C GLU A 158 -7.04 -19.47 -11.08
N PRO A 159 -7.86 -19.54 -10.00
CA PRO A 159 -8.86 -18.55 -9.62
C PRO A 159 -8.22 -17.32 -8.95
N GLU A 160 -8.60 -16.13 -9.42
CA GLU A 160 -8.04 -14.88 -8.90
C GLU A 160 -8.61 -14.51 -7.53
N GLU A 161 -9.93 -14.50 -7.39
CA GLU A 161 -10.62 -14.04 -6.19
C GLU A 161 -11.75 -14.97 -5.75
N ARG A 162 -11.98 -15.03 -4.43
CA ARG A 162 -13.15 -15.68 -3.86
C ARG A 162 -13.60 -15.01 -2.56
N VAL A 163 -14.90 -15.12 -2.25
CA VAL A 163 -15.47 -14.55 -1.03
C VAL A 163 -16.12 -15.64 -0.14
N PHE A 164 -15.79 -15.60 1.16
CA PHE A 164 -16.38 -16.50 2.15
C PHE A 164 -17.59 -15.84 2.80
N PHE A 165 -18.75 -16.53 2.68
CA PHE A 165 -20.01 -16.06 3.24
C PHE A 165 -20.86 -17.23 3.77
N LYS A 166 -21.36 -17.12 5.00
CA LYS A 166 -22.21 -18.11 5.66
C LYS A 166 -21.70 -19.56 5.52
N GLY A 167 -20.40 -19.74 5.77
CA GLY A 167 -19.76 -21.06 5.80
C GLY A 167 -19.38 -21.64 4.46
N ARG A 168 -19.44 -20.89 3.35
CA ARG A 168 -19.09 -21.34 1.99
C ARG A 168 -18.25 -20.33 1.24
N TRP A 169 -17.46 -20.84 0.31
CA TRP A 169 -16.69 -20.03 -0.65
C TRP A 169 -17.45 -19.88 -1.97
N TYR A 170 -17.48 -18.65 -2.48
CA TYR A 170 -18.08 -18.27 -3.75
C TYR A 170 -17.05 -17.54 -4.61
N GLU A 171 -17.19 -17.62 -5.93
CA GLU A 171 -16.33 -16.96 -6.91
C GLU A 171 -16.46 -15.44 -6.84
N GLY A 172 -15.31 -14.75 -7.02
CA GLY A 172 -15.20 -13.29 -7.09
C GLY A 172 -15.38 -12.60 -5.74
N THR A 173 -15.18 -11.28 -5.73
CA THR A 173 -15.32 -10.44 -4.54
C THR A 173 -16.76 -9.94 -4.35
N TYR A 174 -17.51 -9.66 -5.43
CA TYR A 174 -18.92 -9.30 -5.32
C TYR A 174 -19.77 -10.55 -5.04
N LEU A 175 -20.49 -10.54 -3.92
CA LEU A 175 -21.30 -11.69 -3.49
C LEU A 175 -22.61 -11.80 -4.28
N ASN A 176 -22.60 -12.60 -5.36
CA ASN A 176 -23.78 -12.87 -6.17
C ASN A 176 -24.73 -13.91 -5.54
N ALA A 177 -24.20 -14.83 -4.72
CA ALA A 177 -24.97 -15.92 -4.15
C ALA A 177 -26.12 -15.44 -3.27
N GLY A 178 -27.36 -15.76 -3.64
CA GLY A 178 -28.57 -15.33 -2.94
C GLY A 178 -28.91 -13.86 -3.10
N ALA A 179 -28.37 -13.18 -4.11
CA ALA A 179 -28.73 -11.81 -4.44
C ALA A 179 -30.20 -11.71 -4.89
N SER A 180 -30.93 -10.74 -4.36
CA SER A 180 -32.28 -10.40 -4.80
C SER A 180 -32.26 -9.72 -6.18
N GLU A 181 -33.41 -9.61 -6.83
CA GLU A 181 -33.52 -8.86 -8.10
C GLU A 181 -33.17 -7.37 -7.90
N GLU A 182 -33.44 -6.82 -6.72
CA GLU A 182 -33.06 -5.45 -6.38
C GLU A 182 -31.55 -5.30 -6.21
N ASP A 183 -30.86 -6.26 -5.58
CA ASP A 183 -29.39 -6.27 -5.49
C ASP A 183 -28.75 -6.28 -6.89
N LYS A 184 -29.25 -7.15 -7.77
CA LYS A 184 -28.77 -7.25 -9.15
C LYS A 184 -29.02 -5.97 -9.94
N ARG A 185 -30.22 -5.37 -9.78
CA ARG A 185 -30.57 -4.10 -10.42
C ARG A 185 -29.64 -2.98 -9.99
N GLN A 186 -29.41 -2.82 -8.67
CA GLN A 186 -28.53 -1.78 -8.15
C GLN A 186 -27.06 -2.01 -8.59
N TYR A 187 -26.60 -3.24 -8.61
CA TYR A 187 -25.26 -3.57 -9.11
C TYR A 187 -25.11 -3.19 -10.60
N ALA A 188 -26.09 -3.55 -11.43
CA ALA A 188 -26.09 -3.20 -12.84
C ALA A 188 -26.13 -1.68 -13.06
N GLU A 189 -26.86 -0.94 -12.23
CA GLU A 189 -26.91 0.52 -12.30
C GLU A 189 -25.59 1.16 -11.85
N PHE A 190 -24.94 0.59 -10.81
CA PHE A 190 -23.61 1.00 -10.38
C PHE A 190 -22.57 0.78 -11.49
N GLN A 191 -22.62 -0.35 -12.20
CA GLN A 191 -21.74 -0.59 -13.35
C GLN A 191 -21.92 0.45 -14.45
N LYS A 192 -23.16 0.92 -14.73
CA LYS A 192 -23.38 2.03 -15.67
C LYS A 192 -22.74 3.34 -15.20
N GLN A 193 -22.74 3.62 -13.89
CA GLN A 193 -22.02 4.77 -13.36
C GLN A 193 -20.52 4.64 -13.55
N VAL A 194 -19.96 3.46 -13.31
CA VAL A 194 -18.53 3.17 -13.57
C VAL A 194 -18.25 3.36 -15.06
N ASP A 195 -19.06 2.80 -15.95
CA ASP A 195 -18.93 2.96 -17.40
C ASP A 195 -19.00 4.42 -17.87
N TYR A 196 -19.89 5.20 -17.27
CA TYR A 196 -19.97 6.64 -17.53
C TYR A 196 -18.63 7.32 -17.23
N TRP A 197 -18.07 7.09 -16.03
CA TRP A 197 -16.82 7.71 -15.59
C TRP A 197 -15.58 7.18 -16.32
N VAL A 198 -15.57 5.92 -16.71
CA VAL A 198 -14.49 5.33 -17.56
C VAL A 198 -14.40 6.03 -18.90
N ASN A 199 -15.56 6.36 -19.51
CA ASN A 199 -15.62 7.02 -20.81
C ASN A 199 -15.52 8.55 -20.72
N TRP A 200 -15.73 9.13 -19.55
CA TRP A 200 -15.75 10.57 -19.37
C TRP A 200 -14.39 11.20 -19.70
N LYS A 201 -14.44 12.31 -20.44
CA LYS A 201 -13.27 13.11 -20.79
C LYS A 201 -13.64 14.58 -20.75
N ASP A 202 -12.70 15.41 -20.30
CA ASP A 202 -12.84 16.86 -20.38
C ASP A 202 -12.70 17.40 -21.79
N GLY A 203 -12.83 18.73 -21.94
CA GLY A 203 -12.70 19.41 -23.23
C GLY A 203 -11.33 19.27 -23.92
N SER A 204 -10.29 18.85 -23.20
CA SER A 204 -8.96 18.55 -23.75
C SER A 204 -8.79 17.07 -24.11
N GLY A 205 -9.77 16.23 -23.81
CA GLY A 205 -9.71 14.78 -24.00
C GLY A 205 -9.07 14.02 -22.84
N THR A 206 -8.79 14.68 -21.70
CA THR A 206 -8.21 14.05 -20.51
C THR A 206 -9.28 13.25 -19.78
N ARG A 207 -8.97 12.00 -19.39
CA ARG A 207 -9.87 11.11 -18.67
C ARG A 207 -10.09 11.57 -17.22
N ALA A 208 -11.28 11.27 -16.67
CA ALA A 208 -11.59 11.54 -15.27
C ALA A 208 -10.62 10.81 -14.32
N PHE A 209 -10.36 9.53 -14.59
CA PHE A 209 -9.58 8.65 -13.72
C PHE A 209 -8.54 7.87 -14.51
N VAL A 210 -7.27 8.06 -14.17
CA VAL A 210 -6.12 7.33 -14.68
C VAL A 210 -5.02 7.23 -13.61
N VAL A 211 -4.11 6.29 -13.76
CA VAL A 211 -2.91 6.16 -12.93
C VAL A 211 -1.70 6.69 -13.72
N PRO A 212 -0.90 7.61 -13.17
CA PRO A 212 -1.03 8.26 -11.85
C PRO A 212 -2.09 9.37 -11.80
N VAL A 213 -2.50 9.76 -10.58
CA VAL A 213 -3.52 10.81 -10.31
C VAL A 213 -3.19 12.14 -11.01
N GLU A 214 -1.93 12.46 -11.17
CA GLU A 214 -1.44 13.69 -11.82
C GLU A 214 -1.83 13.80 -13.29
N ARG A 215 -2.29 12.71 -13.89
CA ARG A 215 -2.80 12.65 -15.27
C ARG A 215 -4.33 12.61 -15.34
N CYS A 216 -5.02 12.66 -14.21
CA CYS A 216 -6.47 12.80 -14.16
C CYS A 216 -6.92 14.22 -14.56
N SER A 217 -8.15 14.33 -15.07
CA SER A 217 -8.73 15.64 -15.34
C SER A 217 -8.96 16.42 -14.04
N ALA A 218 -8.60 17.70 -14.07
CA ALA A 218 -8.87 18.66 -12.99
C ALA A 218 -10.19 19.43 -13.22
N ASP A 219 -11.05 18.97 -14.13
CA ASP A 219 -12.36 19.57 -14.39
C ASP A 219 -13.23 19.58 -13.11
N ALA A 220 -14.03 20.64 -12.98
CA ALA A 220 -14.88 20.82 -11.81
C ALA A 220 -15.90 19.69 -11.61
N GLU A 221 -16.40 19.09 -12.70
CA GLU A 221 -17.31 17.94 -12.64
C GLU A 221 -16.66 16.73 -11.97
N VAL A 222 -15.38 16.50 -12.23
CA VAL A 222 -14.61 15.40 -11.63
C VAL A 222 -14.18 15.73 -10.21
N THR A 223 -13.59 16.91 -10.01
CA THR A 223 -12.98 17.27 -8.71
C THR A 223 -14.01 17.56 -7.62
N GLN A 224 -15.25 17.96 -7.96
CA GLN A 224 -16.32 18.11 -6.98
C GLN A 224 -16.69 16.80 -6.26
N LEU A 225 -16.41 15.64 -6.84
CA LEU A 225 -16.62 14.32 -6.21
C LEU A 225 -15.81 14.18 -4.92
N ASP A 226 -14.70 14.90 -4.79
CA ASP A 226 -13.90 14.92 -3.56
C ASP A 226 -14.58 15.61 -2.39
N ARG A 227 -15.63 16.41 -2.63
CA ARG A 227 -16.33 17.19 -1.59
C ARG A 227 -17.29 16.39 -0.72
N ILE A 228 -17.63 15.16 -1.14
CA ILE A 228 -18.52 14.25 -0.43
C ILE A 228 -17.85 12.90 -0.21
N SER A 229 -18.32 12.15 0.80
CA SER A 229 -17.86 10.77 0.99
C SER A 229 -18.44 9.83 -0.07
N PHE A 230 -17.80 8.68 -0.26
CA PHE A 230 -18.32 7.67 -1.17
C PHE A 230 -19.67 7.10 -0.69
N ALA A 231 -19.85 6.99 0.62
CA ALA A 231 -21.15 6.65 1.20
C ALA A 231 -22.25 7.67 0.82
N GLU A 232 -21.94 8.96 0.89
CA GLU A 232 -22.88 10.02 0.51
C GLU A 232 -23.20 9.97 -0.99
N TRP A 233 -22.16 9.77 -1.84
CA TRP A 233 -22.35 9.60 -3.28
C TRP A 233 -23.25 8.40 -3.61
N MET A 234 -23.03 7.24 -2.96
CA MET A 234 -23.89 6.06 -3.12
C MET A 234 -25.34 6.37 -2.72
N ARG A 235 -25.55 7.03 -1.59
CA ARG A 235 -26.87 7.41 -1.12
C ARG A 235 -27.59 8.36 -2.11
N GLN A 236 -26.89 9.35 -2.66
CA GLN A 236 -27.43 10.28 -3.66
C GLN A 236 -27.85 9.59 -4.95
N ASN A 237 -27.17 8.49 -5.32
CA ASN A 237 -27.50 7.68 -6.48
C ASN A 237 -28.48 6.52 -6.20
N GLY A 238 -29.02 6.44 -4.97
CA GLY A 238 -30.01 5.44 -4.59
C GLY A 238 -29.44 4.04 -4.37
N PHE A 239 -28.14 3.90 -4.16
CA PHE A 239 -27.47 2.63 -3.88
C PHE A 239 -27.52 2.31 -2.39
N ASN A 240 -28.36 1.34 -2.01
CA ASN A 240 -28.58 0.92 -0.63
C ASN A 240 -28.63 -0.61 -0.45
N SER A 241 -28.35 -1.39 -1.50
CA SER A 241 -28.15 -2.82 -1.41
C SER A 241 -27.00 -3.11 -0.46
N GLU A 242 -27.23 -3.92 0.60
CA GLU A 242 -26.18 -4.30 1.56
C GLU A 242 -24.96 -4.92 0.89
N ARG A 243 -25.16 -5.67 -0.19
CA ARG A 243 -24.07 -6.31 -0.96
C ARG A 243 -23.24 -5.32 -1.72
N LEU A 244 -23.88 -4.33 -2.35
CA LEU A 244 -23.20 -3.27 -3.10
C LEU A 244 -22.48 -2.32 -2.14
N VAL A 245 -23.13 -1.95 -1.03
CA VAL A 245 -22.50 -1.13 0.02
C VAL A 245 -21.27 -1.84 0.58
N TRP A 246 -21.39 -3.13 0.91
CA TRP A 246 -20.26 -3.93 1.37
C TRP A 246 -19.11 -3.99 0.36
N TYR A 247 -19.43 -4.20 -0.92
CA TYR A 247 -18.43 -4.28 -2.00
C TYR A 247 -17.66 -2.97 -2.16
N CYS A 248 -18.37 -1.83 -2.11
CA CYS A 248 -17.75 -0.51 -2.16
C CYS A 248 -16.95 -0.20 -0.88
N ASP A 249 -17.41 -0.64 0.30
CA ASP A 249 -16.67 -0.51 1.55
C ASP A 249 -15.40 -1.37 1.54
N TYR A 250 -15.50 -2.61 1.02
CA TYR A 250 -14.34 -3.46 0.84
C TYR A 250 -13.27 -2.79 -0.02
N ALA A 251 -13.64 -2.23 -1.17
CA ALA A 251 -12.74 -1.49 -2.06
C ALA A 251 -12.04 -0.31 -1.35
N CYS A 252 -12.78 0.42 -0.49
CA CYS A 252 -12.20 1.52 0.30
C CYS A 252 -11.23 1.03 1.38
N ARG A 253 -11.53 -0.11 2.01
CA ARG A 253 -10.65 -0.71 3.02
C ARG A 253 -9.39 -1.29 2.38
N ASP A 254 -9.52 -1.88 1.21
CA ASP A 254 -8.45 -2.51 0.45
C ASP A 254 -7.42 -1.49 -0.04
N ASP A 255 -7.83 -0.54 -0.88
CA ASP A 255 -6.90 0.42 -1.49
C ASP A 255 -6.50 1.59 -0.55
N TYR A 256 -7.29 1.89 0.48
CA TYR A 256 -7.10 3.12 1.27
C TYR A 256 -7.01 2.90 2.80
N GLY A 257 -7.37 1.72 3.29
CA GLY A 257 -7.50 1.48 4.73
C GLY A 257 -8.54 2.38 5.39
N LEU A 258 -9.58 2.78 4.67
CA LEU A 258 -10.66 3.66 5.12
C LEU A 258 -12.00 2.95 4.99
N LYS A 259 -12.97 3.36 5.80
CA LYS A 259 -14.38 3.02 5.58
C LYS A 259 -15.00 3.87 4.47
N LEU A 260 -16.08 3.37 3.91
CA LEU A 260 -16.88 4.04 2.89
C LEU A 260 -17.25 5.48 3.26
N GLU A 261 -17.61 5.73 4.54
CA GLU A 261 -18.01 7.04 5.06
C GLU A 261 -16.86 8.05 5.16
N GLN A 262 -15.63 7.55 5.20
CA GLN A 262 -14.43 8.37 5.35
C GLN A 262 -13.75 8.66 4.02
N THR A 263 -13.93 7.76 3.05
CA THR A 263 -13.29 7.83 1.73
C THR A 263 -13.98 8.87 0.86
N SER A 264 -13.20 9.71 0.18
CA SER A 264 -13.69 10.61 -0.86
C SER A 264 -14.44 9.85 -1.96
N ALA A 265 -15.55 10.37 -2.45
CA ALA A 265 -16.25 9.76 -3.58
C ALA A 265 -15.38 9.75 -4.84
N TRP A 266 -14.50 10.73 -5.00
CA TRP A 266 -13.51 10.73 -6.07
C TRP A 266 -12.60 9.49 -5.98
N ALA A 267 -12.06 9.21 -4.79
CA ALA A 267 -11.20 8.04 -4.58
C ALA A 267 -11.97 6.72 -4.72
N GLY A 268 -13.21 6.65 -4.21
CA GLY A 268 -14.06 5.48 -4.39
C GLY A 268 -14.30 5.15 -5.86
N LEU A 269 -14.61 6.14 -6.69
CA LEU A 269 -14.76 5.95 -8.13
C LEU A 269 -13.44 5.69 -8.85
N PHE A 270 -12.34 6.30 -8.39
CA PHE A 270 -11.02 6.03 -8.92
C PHE A 270 -10.64 4.55 -8.83
N TYR A 271 -10.95 3.87 -7.73
CA TYR A 271 -10.74 2.43 -7.58
C TYR A 271 -11.35 1.63 -8.74
N PHE A 272 -12.63 1.90 -9.05
CA PHE A 272 -13.36 1.14 -10.07
C PHE A 272 -13.05 1.57 -11.50
N CYS A 273 -12.66 2.83 -11.73
CA CYS A 273 -12.55 3.39 -13.07
C CYS A 273 -11.12 3.45 -13.61
N SER A 274 -10.12 3.66 -12.74
CA SER A 274 -8.75 3.92 -13.21
C SER A 274 -8.05 2.71 -13.82
N ARG A 275 -8.55 1.51 -13.54
CA ARG A 275 -8.02 0.22 -14.02
C ARG A 275 -8.79 -0.34 -15.21
N VAL A 276 -9.84 0.34 -15.68
CA VAL A 276 -10.64 -0.05 -16.85
C VAL A 276 -10.33 0.88 -18.00
N ARG A 277 -10.02 0.32 -19.18
CA ARG A 277 -9.63 1.10 -20.34
C ARG A 277 -10.83 1.70 -21.08
N ARG A 278 -11.86 0.87 -21.28
CA ARG A 278 -13.10 1.21 -21.97
C ARG A 278 -14.30 0.61 -21.26
N SER A 279 -15.43 1.27 -21.36
CA SER A 279 -16.70 0.76 -20.88
C SER A 279 -16.97 -0.66 -21.42
N GLY A 280 -17.43 -1.54 -20.53
CA GLY A 280 -17.72 -2.93 -20.85
C GLY A 280 -16.49 -3.85 -20.96
N GLU A 281 -15.27 -3.33 -20.78
CA GLU A 281 -14.06 -4.15 -20.62
C GLU A 281 -13.86 -4.50 -19.14
N GLU A 282 -13.20 -5.62 -18.89
CA GLU A 282 -12.72 -5.97 -17.55
C GLU A 282 -11.59 -5.05 -17.10
N SER A 283 -11.34 -5.00 -15.79
CA SER A 283 -10.16 -4.30 -15.26
C SER A 283 -8.88 -4.91 -15.81
N GLN A 284 -7.80 -4.12 -15.83
CA GLN A 284 -6.50 -4.63 -16.25
C GLN A 284 -6.08 -5.81 -15.36
N PRO A 285 -5.56 -6.89 -15.94
CA PRO A 285 -5.06 -8.02 -15.17
C PRO A 285 -3.91 -7.60 -14.25
N PHE A 286 -3.72 -8.32 -13.16
CA PHE A 286 -2.69 -8.02 -12.19
C PHE A 286 -1.39 -8.74 -12.52
N ILE A 287 -0.28 -8.00 -12.46
CA ILE A 287 1.07 -8.55 -12.38
C ILE A 287 1.31 -8.92 -10.93
N THR A 288 1.58 -10.20 -10.66
CA THR A 288 1.75 -10.71 -9.30
C THR A 288 3.02 -11.56 -9.17
N PHE A 289 3.57 -11.58 -7.97
CA PHE A 289 4.72 -12.42 -7.60
C PHE A 289 4.50 -12.98 -6.20
N PRO A 290 5.10 -14.12 -5.86
CA PRO A 290 5.05 -14.63 -4.49
C PRO A 290 5.50 -13.61 -3.45
N GLU A 291 6.58 -12.89 -3.73
CA GLU A 291 7.13 -11.81 -2.91
C GLU A 291 6.44 -10.46 -3.08
N GLY A 292 5.35 -10.40 -3.84
CA GLY A 292 4.62 -9.16 -4.13
C GLY A 292 5.50 -8.10 -4.81
N ASN A 293 5.22 -6.83 -4.54
CA ASN A 293 5.95 -5.70 -5.13
C ASN A 293 7.42 -5.59 -4.68
N GLY A 294 7.86 -6.45 -3.74
CA GLY A 294 9.28 -6.62 -3.43
C GLY A 294 10.13 -7.01 -4.64
N ARG A 295 9.55 -7.63 -5.68
CA ARG A 295 10.22 -7.90 -6.95
C ARG A 295 10.72 -6.62 -7.62
N PHE A 296 9.88 -5.59 -7.69
CA PHE A 296 10.23 -4.29 -8.25
C PHE A 296 11.26 -3.55 -7.38
N VAL A 297 11.06 -3.60 -6.07
CA VAL A 297 12.00 -3.03 -5.08
C VAL A 297 13.38 -3.62 -5.24
N ASN A 298 13.49 -4.94 -5.31
CA ASN A 298 14.77 -5.64 -5.45
C ASN A 298 15.46 -5.28 -6.77
N TYR A 299 14.70 -5.19 -7.87
CA TYR A 299 15.26 -4.75 -9.15
C TYR A 299 15.83 -3.33 -9.05
N LEU A 300 15.05 -2.37 -8.56
CA LEU A 300 15.49 -0.98 -8.41
C LEU A 300 16.71 -0.88 -7.49
N PHE A 301 16.70 -1.59 -6.37
CA PHE A 301 17.83 -1.61 -5.42
C PHE A 301 19.11 -2.13 -6.07
N GLU A 302 19.06 -3.25 -6.80
CA GLU A 302 20.25 -3.81 -7.47
C GLU A 302 20.88 -2.82 -8.46
N GLN A 303 20.07 -1.96 -9.10
CA GLN A 303 20.59 -0.93 -10.01
C GLN A 303 21.39 0.17 -9.30
N VAL A 304 21.14 0.40 -8.00
CA VAL A 304 21.68 1.56 -7.27
C VAL A 304 22.38 1.22 -5.95
N LYS A 305 22.56 -0.06 -5.64
CA LYS A 305 23.01 -0.58 -4.34
C LYS A 305 24.31 0.05 -3.81
N GLU A 306 25.22 0.42 -4.70
CA GLU A 306 26.51 1.05 -4.34
C GLU A 306 26.32 2.45 -3.70
N SER A 307 25.20 3.13 -4.01
CA SER A 307 24.86 4.44 -3.47
C SER A 307 23.90 4.37 -2.28
N VAL A 308 23.47 3.16 -1.86
CA VAL A 308 22.52 2.98 -0.76
C VAL A 308 23.26 2.74 0.56
N ARG A 309 22.84 3.45 1.59
CA ARG A 309 23.29 3.28 2.98
C ARG A 309 22.07 2.86 3.83
N LYS A 310 21.99 1.58 4.16
CA LYS A 310 21.00 1.01 5.08
C LYS A 310 21.40 1.27 6.54
N ASP A 311 20.46 1.15 7.48
CA ASP A 311 20.68 1.49 8.91
C ASP A 311 21.13 2.94 9.14
N HIS A 312 20.77 3.87 8.24
CA HIS A 312 21.05 5.29 8.32
C HIS A 312 19.76 6.08 8.54
N ALA A 313 19.38 6.23 9.79
CA ALA A 313 18.17 6.98 10.15
C ALA A 313 18.42 8.47 10.08
N VAL A 314 17.90 9.16 9.07
CA VAL A 314 17.99 10.61 8.98
C VAL A 314 17.20 11.24 10.13
N VAL A 315 17.89 12.03 10.96
CA VAL A 315 17.34 12.67 12.15
C VAL A 315 17.27 14.19 12.03
N SER A 316 17.96 14.79 11.05
CA SER A 316 17.88 16.23 10.78
C SER A 316 18.24 16.53 9.34
N VAL A 317 17.49 17.44 8.72
CA VAL A 317 17.74 18.03 7.41
C VAL A 317 17.73 19.54 7.59
N VAL A 318 18.88 20.18 7.37
CA VAL A 318 19.08 21.60 7.64
C VAL A 318 19.36 22.33 6.34
N PRO A 319 18.34 23.01 5.76
CA PRO A 319 18.56 23.81 4.56
C PRO A 319 19.33 25.09 4.89
N ASN A 320 20.44 25.33 4.20
CA ASN A 320 21.23 26.55 4.19
C ASN A 320 20.88 27.38 2.94
N ALA A 321 21.60 28.48 2.70
CA ALA A 321 21.33 29.36 1.55
C ALA A 321 21.49 28.64 0.19
N GLU A 322 22.56 27.85 0.01
CA GLU A 322 22.90 27.19 -1.25
C GLU A 322 23.14 25.67 -1.09
N SER A 323 22.99 25.14 0.12
CA SER A 323 23.27 23.75 0.45
C SER A 323 22.27 23.20 1.46
N VAL A 324 22.34 21.90 1.72
CA VAL A 324 21.55 21.22 2.75
C VAL A 324 22.45 20.28 3.53
N ASP A 325 22.41 20.36 4.85
CA ASP A 325 23.09 19.42 5.72
C ASP A 325 22.11 18.32 6.14
N VAL A 326 22.48 17.07 5.92
CA VAL A 326 21.70 15.90 6.33
C VAL A 326 22.45 15.16 7.42
N ILE A 327 21.79 14.96 8.57
CA ILE A 327 22.36 14.26 9.72
C ILE A 327 21.59 12.97 9.94
N CYS A 328 22.31 11.86 10.09
CA CYS A 328 21.73 10.56 10.36
C CYS A 328 22.41 9.84 11.52
N LEU A 329 21.65 8.90 12.12
CA LEU A 329 22.14 7.93 13.10
C LEU A 329 22.44 6.61 12.38
N ASN A 330 23.63 6.05 12.61
CA ASN A 330 24.04 4.74 12.16
C ASN A 330 24.68 3.99 13.33
N GLY A 331 24.04 2.94 13.81
CA GLY A 331 24.55 2.17 14.95
C GLY A 331 24.76 2.97 16.23
N GLY A 332 24.03 4.07 16.44
CA GLY A 332 24.19 4.99 17.56
C GLY A 332 25.22 6.11 17.33
N GLU A 333 25.93 6.12 16.22
CA GLU A 333 26.87 7.15 15.82
C GLU A 333 26.24 8.16 14.87
N LEU A 334 26.60 9.46 15.02
CA LEU A 334 26.17 10.50 14.10
C LEU A 334 27.09 10.55 12.88
N ARG A 335 26.48 10.71 11.70
CA ARG A 335 27.13 11.00 10.42
C ARG A 335 26.41 12.14 9.73
N GLY A 336 27.18 12.96 9.02
CA GLY A 336 26.68 14.12 8.30
C GLY A 336 26.98 14.06 6.80
N PHE A 337 26.09 14.63 6.01
CA PHE A 337 26.27 14.80 4.57
C PHE A 337 26.03 16.27 4.20
N HIS A 338 27.04 16.91 3.58
CA HIS A 338 26.89 18.20 2.94
C HIS A 338 26.40 18.00 1.52
N CYS A 339 25.21 18.51 1.20
CA CYS A 339 24.55 18.27 -0.08
C CYS A 339 24.23 19.60 -0.78
N GLU A 340 24.24 19.61 -2.11
CA GLU A 340 23.66 20.73 -2.87
C GLU A 340 22.13 20.69 -2.81
N LYS A 341 21.55 19.50 -2.91
CA LYS A 341 20.09 19.25 -2.92
C LYS A 341 19.73 17.99 -2.16
N VAL A 342 18.50 17.91 -1.70
CA VAL A 342 17.92 16.73 -1.05
C VAL A 342 16.64 16.31 -1.77
N ILE A 343 16.49 15.00 -2.02
CA ILE A 343 15.20 14.39 -2.35
C ILE A 343 14.65 13.77 -1.06
N TYR A 344 13.61 14.38 -0.51
CA TYR A 344 12.95 13.87 0.68
C TYR A 344 11.85 12.88 0.28
N ALA A 345 12.19 11.59 0.34
CA ALA A 345 11.36 10.47 -0.09
C ALA A 345 10.72 9.71 1.10
N SER A 346 10.58 10.39 2.22
CA SER A 346 9.90 9.90 3.43
C SER A 346 8.47 10.47 3.52
N PRO A 347 7.55 9.81 4.26
CA PRO A 347 6.19 10.29 4.42
C PRO A 347 6.12 11.72 4.94
N MET A 348 5.19 12.52 4.41
CA MET A 348 5.08 13.97 4.68
C MET A 348 4.89 14.32 6.14
N PHE A 349 4.22 13.45 6.93
CA PHE A 349 4.06 13.69 8.37
C PHE A 349 5.39 13.73 9.14
N THR A 350 6.48 13.23 8.56
CA THR A 350 7.83 13.27 9.16
C THR A 350 8.57 14.60 8.91
N ALA A 351 8.23 15.30 7.83
CA ALA A 351 8.92 16.54 7.41
C ALA A 351 8.97 17.63 8.50
N PRO A 352 7.89 17.90 9.27
CA PRO A 352 7.92 18.91 10.34
C PRO A 352 8.86 18.60 11.50
N TYR A 353 9.32 17.36 11.59
CA TYR A 353 10.25 16.90 12.62
C TYR A 353 11.69 16.78 12.10
N ALA A 354 11.84 16.40 10.85
CA ALA A 354 13.14 16.18 10.23
C ALA A 354 13.73 17.44 9.61
N ILE A 355 12.91 18.29 9.00
CA ILE A 355 13.38 19.47 8.23
C ILE A 355 13.27 20.73 9.09
N ARG A 356 14.41 21.36 9.32
CA ARG A 356 14.48 22.60 10.12
C ARG A 356 13.76 23.75 9.41
N GLY A 357 12.90 24.46 10.15
CA GLY A 357 12.10 25.59 9.64
C GLY A 357 10.89 25.18 8.81
N PHE A 358 10.62 23.87 8.65
CA PHE A 358 9.51 23.42 7.85
C PHE A 358 8.14 23.75 8.48
N ARG A 359 8.01 23.67 9.80
CA ARG A 359 6.75 23.98 10.48
C ARG A 359 6.32 25.42 10.33
N GLU A 360 7.30 26.33 10.30
CA GLU A 360 7.11 27.78 10.26
C GLU A 360 6.88 28.28 8.83
N ASP A 361 7.61 27.74 7.87
CA ASP A 361 7.74 28.32 6.53
C ASP A 361 7.07 27.49 5.41
N ALA A 362 6.59 26.25 5.69
CA ALA A 362 6.00 25.43 4.65
C ALA A 362 4.66 26.00 4.14
N PRO A 363 4.39 25.94 2.83
CA PRO A 363 3.16 26.50 2.25
C PRO A 363 1.89 25.67 2.51
N PHE A 364 2.00 24.61 3.29
CA PHE A 364 0.90 23.71 3.66
C PHE A 364 1.14 23.08 5.04
N ALA A 365 0.07 22.59 5.65
CA ALA A 365 0.14 21.91 6.93
C ALA A 365 0.35 20.40 6.74
N ALA A 366 1.48 19.86 7.21
CA ALA A 366 1.80 18.43 7.06
C ALA A 366 0.81 17.48 7.77
N ASN A 367 0.02 17.97 8.73
CA ASN A 367 -1.03 17.20 9.40
C ASN A 367 -2.26 16.95 8.51
N GLU A 368 -2.36 17.58 7.34
CA GLU A 368 -3.37 17.24 6.32
C GLU A 368 -3.07 15.87 5.69
N PHE A 369 -1.82 15.43 5.69
CA PHE A 369 -1.39 14.11 5.21
C PHE A 369 -1.62 13.05 6.28
N GLN A 370 -2.85 12.56 6.36
CA GLN A 370 -3.26 11.55 7.34
C GLN A 370 -3.00 10.15 6.79
N HIS A 371 -2.57 9.25 7.67
CA HIS A 371 -2.27 7.86 7.32
C HIS A 371 -3.06 6.91 8.24
N ASN A 372 -3.45 5.77 7.71
CA ASN A 372 -4.06 4.70 8.47
C ASN A 372 -3.04 3.63 8.88
N ALA A 373 -3.38 2.94 9.95
CA ALA A 373 -2.58 1.83 10.45
C ALA A 373 -3.12 0.49 9.93
N TRP A 374 -2.19 -0.45 9.74
CA TRP A 374 -2.47 -1.81 9.30
C TRP A 374 -1.58 -2.78 10.07
N PHE A 375 -2.01 -4.03 10.19
CA PHE A 375 -1.06 -5.11 10.36
C PHE A 375 -1.18 -6.12 9.22
N VAL A 376 -0.04 -6.72 8.90
CA VAL A 376 0.07 -7.79 7.90
C VAL A 376 0.69 -8.98 8.60
N ALA A 377 0.06 -10.15 8.50
CA ALA A 377 0.57 -11.36 9.10
C ALA A 377 0.86 -12.42 8.03
N ASN A 378 2.07 -12.96 8.04
CA ASN A 378 2.46 -14.05 7.17
C ASN A 378 2.41 -15.37 7.95
N LEU A 379 1.45 -16.22 7.60
CA LEU A 379 1.23 -17.53 8.21
C LEU A 379 1.94 -18.59 7.37
N HIS A 380 2.94 -19.23 7.95
CA HIS A 380 3.67 -20.33 7.33
C HIS A 380 2.95 -21.65 7.62
N LEU A 381 2.42 -22.27 6.57
CA LEU A 381 1.61 -23.49 6.67
C LEU A 381 2.38 -24.72 6.16
N LYS A 382 2.22 -25.85 6.87
CA LYS A 382 2.76 -27.16 6.49
C LYS A 382 2.13 -27.72 5.22
N ASP A 383 0.86 -27.38 4.98
CA ASP A 383 0.06 -27.83 3.84
C ASP A 383 -1.05 -26.82 3.53
N ARG A 384 -1.76 -27.02 2.45
CA ARG A 384 -2.93 -26.21 2.06
C ARG A 384 -4.09 -26.44 3.01
N PRO A 385 -4.83 -25.37 3.39
CA PRO A 385 -6.08 -25.53 4.11
C PRO A 385 -7.08 -26.30 3.25
N LYS A 386 -7.75 -27.29 3.85
CA LYS A 386 -8.71 -28.13 3.14
C LYS A 386 -10.02 -27.39 2.90
N PRO A 387 -10.66 -27.60 1.74
CA PRO A 387 -12.01 -27.10 1.52
C PRO A 387 -12.97 -27.75 2.53
N ARG A 388 -13.88 -26.97 3.09
CA ARG A 388 -14.87 -27.45 4.05
C ARG A 388 -15.91 -28.34 3.38
N PHE A 389 -16.26 -28.03 2.14
CA PHE A 389 -17.20 -28.78 1.31
C PHE A 389 -16.61 -29.01 -0.07
N ALA A 390 -16.91 -30.18 -0.65
CA ALA A 390 -16.43 -30.56 -1.99
C ALA A 390 -16.92 -29.62 -3.13
N LYS A 391 -17.93 -28.78 -2.87
CA LYS A 391 -18.49 -27.81 -3.81
C LYS A 391 -18.05 -26.36 -3.50
N ASP A 392 -17.14 -26.15 -2.57
CA ASP A 392 -16.57 -24.82 -2.31
C ASP A 392 -15.75 -24.38 -3.53
N PHE A 393 -15.79 -23.09 -3.82
CA PHE A 393 -14.91 -22.52 -4.81
C PHE A 393 -13.44 -22.72 -4.38
N PRO A 394 -12.54 -23.13 -5.28
CA PRO A 394 -11.18 -23.53 -4.92
C PRO A 394 -10.38 -22.36 -4.31
N LEU A 395 -9.26 -22.70 -3.66
CA LEU A 395 -8.33 -21.71 -3.10
C LEU A 395 -7.86 -20.78 -4.21
N ALA A 396 -8.10 -19.48 -4.01
CA ALA A 396 -7.75 -18.42 -4.95
C ALA A 396 -6.44 -17.73 -4.57
N TRP A 397 -6.00 -16.84 -5.43
CA TRP A 397 -4.94 -15.90 -5.08
C TRP A 397 -5.40 -14.99 -3.95
N ASP A 398 -6.54 -14.31 -4.08
CA ASP A 398 -7.17 -13.50 -3.04
C ASP A 398 -8.40 -14.20 -2.43
N ASN A 399 -8.50 -14.17 -1.10
CA ASN A 399 -9.48 -14.94 -0.33
C ASN A 399 -10.11 -14.05 0.74
N VAL A 400 -11.27 -13.50 0.43
CA VAL A 400 -11.94 -12.44 1.19
C VAL A 400 -12.96 -13.01 2.17
N PHE A 401 -13.14 -12.38 3.33
CA PHE A 401 -14.18 -12.73 4.31
C PHE A 401 -15.27 -11.66 4.36
N TYR A 402 -16.46 -12.00 3.87
CA TYR A 402 -17.59 -11.05 3.83
C TYR A 402 -17.99 -10.49 5.20
N GLU A 403 -17.95 -11.33 6.23
CA GLU A 403 -18.37 -10.97 7.59
C GLU A 403 -17.16 -10.64 8.50
N SER A 404 -16.09 -10.06 7.96
CA SER A 404 -14.89 -9.68 8.71
C SER A 404 -14.48 -8.24 8.42
N PRO A 405 -13.90 -7.54 9.40
CA PRO A 405 -13.23 -6.27 9.17
C PRO A 405 -11.87 -6.44 8.48
N SER A 406 -11.32 -7.65 8.40
CA SER A 406 -10.11 -7.96 7.63
C SER A 406 -10.38 -7.91 6.12
N LEU A 407 -9.31 -7.94 5.34
CA LEU A 407 -9.38 -8.16 3.90
C LEU A 407 -9.24 -9.65 3.54
N GLY A 408 -9.05 -10.53 4.54
CA GLY A 408 -8.75 -11.91 4.29
C GLY A 408 -7.26 -12.14 4.05
N TYR A 409 -6.92 -12.99 3.08
CA TYR A 409 -5.53 -13.37 2.85
C TYR A 409 -5.22 -13.66 1.39
N VAL A 410 -3.97 -13.39 0.99
CA VAL A 410 -3.40 -13.76 -0.31
C VAL A 410 -2.57 -15.03 -0.17
N THR A 411 -2.66 -15.92 -1.16
CA THR A 411 -1.91 -17.18 -1.21
C THR A 411 -0.59 -16.99 -1.97
N ALA A 412 0.53 -16.85 -1.27
CA ALA A 412 1.82 -16.50 -1.89
C ALA A 412 2.32 -17.52 -2.95
N THR A 413 2.00 -18.81 -2.79
CA THR A 413 2.40 -19.84 -3.75
C THR A 413 1.53 -19.92 -5.00
N HIS A 414 0.40 -19.21 -5.03
CA HIS A 414 -0.57 -19.28 -6.13
C HIS A 414 0.09 -18.99 -7.48
N GLN A 415 0.91 -17.94 -7.53
CA GLN A 415 1.59 -17.49 -8.75
C GLN A 415 2.55 -18.53 -9.34
N LYS A 416 3.03 -19.49 -8.55
CA LYS A 416 3.89 -20.57 -9.04
C LYS A 416 3.13 -21.77 -9.59
N GLY A 417 1.80 -21.76 -9.58
CA GLY A 417 0.99 -22.90 -10.01
C GLY A 417 1.14 -24.13 -9.11
N ILE A 418 1.54 -23.93 -7.84
CA ILE A 418 1.69 -25.01 -6.86
C ILE A 418 0.44 -25.03 -5.98
N ASP A 419 -0.39 -26.05 -6.12
CA ASP A 419 -1.68 -26.17 -5.44
C ASP A 419 -1.66 -27.23 -4.30
N TYR A 420 -0.50 -27.74 -3.93
CA TYR A 420 -0.29 -28.74 -2.88
C TYR A 420 0.96 -28.42 -2.04
N GLY A 421 1.03 -29.05 -0.87
CA GLY A 421 2.16 -28.91 0.05
C GLY A 421 2.23 -27.56 0.76
N PRO A 422 3.37 -27.20 1.36
CA PRO A 422 3.51 -26.00 2.16
C PRO A 422 3.17 -24.71 1.40
N THR A 423 2.61 -23.73 2.12
CA THR A 423 2.32 -22.39 1.57
C THR A 423 2.52 -21.31 2.62
N ILE A 424 2.44 -20.05 2.17
CA ILE A 424 2.35 -18.88 3.04
C ILE A 424 1.06 -18.15 2.70
N LEU A 425 0.27 -17.84 3.73
CA LEU A 425 -0.89 -16.97 3.62
C LEU A 425 -0.54 -15.61 4.18
N THR A 426 -0.67 -14.58 3.36
CA THR A 426 -0.47 -13.19 3.78
C THR A 426 -1.81 -12.58 4.13
N TYR A 427 -2.06 -12.41 5.42
CA TYR A 427 -3.31 -11.88 5.97
C TYR A 427 -3.20 -10.36 6.14
N TYR A 428 -4.22 -9.63 5.72
CA TYR A 428 -4.27 -8.17 5.74
C TYR A 428 -5.39 -7.66 6.66
N TYR A 429 -5.03 -6.73 7.55
CA TYR A 429 -6.00 -6.13 8.47
C TYR A 429 -5.83 -4.61 8.57
N PRO A 430 -6.69 -3.82 7.90
CA PRO A 430 -6.74 -2.37 8.10
C PRO A 430 -7.40 -2.02 9.43
N MET A 431 -6.78 -1.13 10.22
CA MET A 431 -7.26 -0.75 11.54
C MET A 431 -8.40 0.31 11.49
N CYS A 432 -9.01 0.52 10.33
CA CYS A 432 -10.04 1.56 10.13
C CYS A 432 -11.37 1.28 10.83
N ALA A 433 -11.63 0.03 11.23
CA ALA A 433 -12.82 -0.33 11.99
C ALA A 433 -12.73 0.08 13.46
N GLU A 434 -11.52 0.38 13.96
CA GLU A 434 -11.26 0.70 15.35
C GLU A 434 -11.11 2.20 15.58
N GLU A 435 -11.76 2.69 16.65
CA GLU A 435 -11.42 3.99 17.20
C GLU A 435 -9.99 3.96 17.75
N ASN A 436 -9.15 4.91 17.36
CA ASN A 436 -7.73 4.94 17.73
C ASN A 436 -6.90 3.73 17.25
N GLY A 437 -7.25 3.13 16.08
CA GLY A 437 -6.67 1.89 15.58
C GLY A 437 -5.14 1.83 15.63
N ARG A 438 -4.43 2.94 15.32
CA ARG A 438 -2.96 2.98 15.42
C ARG A 438 -2.44 2.80 16.85
N THR A 439 -3.06 3.45 17.83
CA THR A 439 -2.67 3.34 19.24
C THR A 439 -2.93 1.91 19.73
N ASN A 440 -4.07 1.35 19.36
CA ASN A 440 -4.43 -0.02 19.70
C ASN A 440 -3.43 -1.02 19.10
N LEU A 441 -3.08 -0.85 17.82
CA LEU A 441 -2.12 -1.71 17.12
C LEU A 441 -0.78 -1.81 17.86
N PHE A 442 -0.26 -0.70 18.40
CA PHE A 442 1.01 -0.72 19.13
C PHE A 442 0.90 -1.20 20.58
N ASN A 443 -0.31 -1.26 21.13
CA ASN A 443 -0.57 -1.84 22.46
C ASN A 443 -0.78 -3.36 22.42
N TYR A 444 -1.10 -3.94 21.25
CA TYR A 444 -1.28 -5.38 21.10
C TYR A 444 0.05 -6.10 21.11
N GLU A 445 0.08 -7.23 21.83
CA GLU A 445 1.19 -8.18 21.79
C GLU A 445 1.06 -9.10 20.56
N TRP A 446 2.14 -9.79 20.22
CA TRP A 446 2.13 -10.74 19.10
C TRP A 446 0.99 -11.77 19.20
N LYS A 447 0.76 -12.30 20.39
CA LYS A 447 -0.29 -13.31 20.62
C LYS A 447 -1.69 -12.78 20.35
N ASP A 448 -1.95 -11.51 20.65
CA ASP A 448 -3.26 -10.90 20.43
C ASP A 448 -3.54 -10.82 18.92
N LEU A 449 -2.57 -10.35 18.14
CA LEU A 449 -2.69 -10.24 16.68
C LEU A 449 -2.72 -11.62 15.99
N ALA A 450 -1.92 -12.57 16.46
CA ALA A 450 -1.94 -13.96 15.97
C ALA A 450 -3.29 -14.65 16.22
N ASP A 451 -3.90 -14.41 17.39
CA ASP A 451 -5.23 -14.94 17.72
C ASP A 451 -6.33 -14.35 16.83
N VAL A 452 -6.24 -13.06 16.50
CA VAL A 452 -7.14 -12.41 15.52
C VAL A 452 -7.05 -13.11 14.17
N CYS A 453 -5.84 -13.28 13.62
CA CYS A 453 -5.64 -13.95 12.33
C CYS A 453 -6.19 -15.37 12.33
N LEU A 454 -5.79 -16.18 13.33
CA LEU A 454 -6.17 -17.59 13.39
C LEU A 454 -7.68 -17.76 13.60
N THR A 455 -8.29 -16.94 14.45
CA THR A 455 -9.73 -16.99 14.73
C THR A 455 -10.54 -16.62 13.48
N ASP A 456 -10.11 -15.60 12.75
CA ASP A 456 -10.80 -15.16 11.53
C ASP A 456 -10.68 -16.22 10.42
N ILE A 457 -9.46 -16.71 10.16
CA ILE A 457 -9.22 -17.75 9.13
C ILE A 457 -9.90 -19.07 9.50
N ALA A 458 -9.97 -19.43 10.79
CA ALA A 458 -10.62 -20.66 11.25
C ALA A 458 -12.12 -20.74 10.95
N ARG A 459 -12.78 -19.61 10.67
CA ARG A 459 -14.18 -19.56 10.20
C ARG A 459 -14.36 -20.33 8.89
N ALA A 460 -13.36 -20.26 8.03
CA ALA A 460 -13.35 -20.91 6.72
C ALA A 460 -12.50 -22.20 6.70
N HIS A 461 -11.44 -22.26 7.51
CA HIS A 461 -10.46 -23.33 7.54
C HIS A 461 -10.26 -23.83 8.97
N SER A 462 -11.05 -24.84 9.38
CA SER A 462 -11.02 -25.37 10.77
C SER A 462 -9.68 -26.00 11.17
N ASP A 463 -8.87 -26.40 10.18
CA ASP A 463 -7.55 -27.00 10.33
C ASP A 463 -6.40 -25.98 10.42
N ILE A 464 -6.67 -24.68 10.33
CA ILE A 464 -5.63 -23.64 10.28
C ILE A 464 -4.68 -23.67 11.47
N TYR A 465 -5.17 -23.94 12.69
CA TYR A 465 -4.35 -24.04 13.89
C TYR A 465 -3.35 -25.19 13.85
N GLU A 466 -3.71 -26.30 13.19
CA GLU A 466 -2.86 -27.48 13.06
C GLU A 466 -1.84 -27.31 11.92
N LEU A 467 -2.23 -26.56 10.88
CA LEU A 467 -1.42 -26.31 9.69
C LEU A 467 -0.37 -25.23 9.92
N THR A 468 -0.63 -24.27 10.82
CA THR A 468 0.26 -23.12 10.99
C THR A 468 1.43 -23.45 11.92
N ASP A 469 2.65 -23.37 11.38
CA ASP A 469 3.88 -23.51 12.15
C ASP A 469 4.35 -22.20 12.76
N ARG A 470 4.27 -21.12 11.97
CA ARG A 470 4.80 -19.80 12.34
C ARG A 470 3.89 -18.68 11.83
N ILE A 471 3.80 -17.60 12.61
CA ILE A 471 3.13 -16.35 12.21
C ILE A 471 4.08 -15.19 12.48
N ASP A 472 4.55 -14.53 11.42
CA ASP A 472 5.30 -13.30 11.53
C ASP A 472 4.40 -12.10 11.22
N ILE A 473 4.44 -11.07 12.07
CA ILE A 473 3.51 -9.94 12.02
C ILE A 473 4.26 -8.63 11.85
N MET A 474 3.90 -7.88 10.81
CA MET A 474 4.34 -6.51 10.59
C MET A 474 3.27 -5.53 11.02
N ARG A 475 3.65 -4.53 11.82
CA ARG A 475 2.76 -3.44 12.24
C ARG A 475 3.11 -2.17 11.48
N TRP A 476 2.22 -1.71 10.61
CA TRP A 476 2.36 -0.47 9.86
C TRP A 476 1.56 0.64 10.53
N GLY A 477 2.19 1.46 11.36
CA GLY A 477 1.50 2.56 12.06
C GLY A 477 1.09 3.71 11.15
N HIS A 478 1.72 3.84 10.00
CA HIS A 478 1.44 4.82 8.94
C HIS A 478 1.58 4.13 7.58
N ALA A 479 0.68 3.18 7.31
CA ALA A 479 0.78 2.32 6.14
C ALA A 479 0.51 3.07 4.83
N MET A 480 -0.61 3.78 4.78
CA MET A 480 -1.13 4.38 3.55
C MET A 480 -1.69 5.77 3.83
N ILE A 481 -1.41 6.71 2.91
CA ILE A 481 -2.08 8.00 2.88
C ILE A 481 -3.58 7.82 2.68
N SER A 482 -4.38 8.60 3.40
CA SER A 482 -5.82 8.48 3.45
C SER A 482 -6.49 9.50 2.52
N PRO A 483 -7.11 9.09 1.39
CA PRO A 483 -7.87 9.97 0.51
C PRO A 483 -9.23 10.30 1.12
N ARG A 484 -9.21 11.05 2.23
CA ARG A 484 -10.42 11.50 2.93
C ARG A 484 -11.15 12.56 2.12
N THR A 485 -12.44 12.66 2.38
CA THR A 485 -13.29 13.70 1.80
C THR A 485 -12.64 15.08 1.91
N GLY A 486 -12.50 15.77 0.78
CA GLY A 486 -11.97 17.13 0.70
C GLY A 486 -10.44 17.24 0.72
N PHE A 487 -9.69 16.14 0.66
CA PHE A 487 -8.23 16.19 0.70
C PHE A 487 -7.58 16.21 -0.70
N LEU A 488 -8.13 15.44 -1.64
CA LEU A 488 -7.45 15.21 -2.93
C LEU A 488 -7.38 16.47 -3.81
N TRP A 489 -8.37 17.34 -3.74
CA TRP A 489 -8.50 18.49 -4.63
C TRP A 489 -8.59 19.84 -3.90
N ASN A 490 -8.06 19.93 -2.67
CA ASN A 490 -8.02 21.20 -1.89
C ASN A 490 -6.76 22.06 -2.15
N GLY A 491 -5.88 21.62 -3.05
CA GLY A 491 -4.64 22.30 -3.38
C GLY A 491 -3.44 21.98 -2.47
N THR A 492 -3.63 21.17 -1.43
CA THR A 492 -2.53 20.82 -0.49
C THR A 492 -1.48 19.96 -1.17
N ARG A 493 -1.87 18.98 -1.96
CA ARG A 493 -0.96 18.11 -2.70
C ARG A 493 -0.11 18.88 -3.69
N GLU A 494 -0.72 19.80 -4.45
CA GLU A 494 -0.06 20.66 -5.43
C GLU A 494 0.97 21.59 -4.79
N ARG A 495 0.67 22.09 -3.57
CA ARG A 495 1.65 22.88 -2.79
C ARG A 495 2.77 22.01 -2.26
N ALA A 496 2.47 20.78 -1.82
CA ALA A 496 3.45 19.85 -1.28
C ALA A 496 4.45 19.30 -2.31
N VAL A 497 4.08 19.31 -3.59
CA VAL A 497 4.98 18.95 -4.70
C VAL A 497 6.06 20.02 -4.90
N GLN A 498 5.80 21.29 -4.52
CA GLN A 498 6.78 22.37 -4.69
C GLN A 498 7.98 22.17 -3.77
N PRO A 499 9.20 22.43 -4.25
CA PRO A 499 10.38 22.30 -3.43
C PRO A 499 10.36 23.30 -2.25
N PHE A 500 10.82 22.84 -1.10
CA PHE A 500 11.10 23.69 0.06
C PHE A 500 12.58 24.03 0.09
N ARG A 501 12.95 25.23 -0.37
CA ARG A 501 14.36 25.62 -0.58
C ARG A 501 15.05 24.61 -1.52
N ASN A 502 16.16 23.99 -1.11
CA ASN A 502 16.85 22.96 -1.91
C ASN A 502 16.41 21.53 -1.60
N ILE A 503 15.20 21.35 -1.04
CA ILE A 503 14.61 20.06 -0.69
C ILE A 503 13.43 19.79 -1.61
N TYR A 504 13.47 18.67 -2.34
CA TYR A 504 12.46 18.18 -3.29
C TYR A 504 11.75 16.98 -2.68
N PHE A 505 10.43 16.95 -2.71
CA PHE A 505 9.64 15.88 -2.10
C PHE A 505 9.31 14.79 -3.09
N ALA A 506 9.38 13.52 -2.67
CA ALA A 506 9.08 12.35 -3.49
C ALA A 506 8.39 11.27 -2.65
N HIS A 507 7.08 11.20 -2.70
CA HIS A 507 6.31 10.17 -1.99
C HIS A 507 4.93 10.02 -2.62
N SER A 508 4.26 8.86 -2.47
CA SER A 508 2.86 8.66 -2.89
C SER A 508 1.88 9.61 -2.19
N ASP A 509 2.26 10.19 -1.04
CA ASP A 509 1.49 11.23 -0.35
C ASP A 509 1.15 12.41 -1.27
N MET A 510 2.05 12.75 -2.21
CA MET A 510 1.83 13.84 -3.17
C MET A 510 0.65 13.55 -4.12
N SER A 511 0.37 12.29 -4.43
CA SER A 511 -0.82 11.88 -5.17
C SER A 511 -2.06 11.73 -4.28
N GLY A 512 -1.88 11.61 -2.95
CA GLY A 512 -2.96 11.37 -1.99
C GLY A 512 -3.51 9.94 -2.00
N ILE A 513 -2.90 9.04 -2.77
CA ILE A 513 -3.24 7.62 -2.89
C ILE A 513 -1.94 6.80 -2.87
N ALA A 514 -1.90 5.76 -2.04
CA ALA A 514 -0.70 4.98 -1.78
C ALA A 514 -0.55 3.79 -2.75
N LEU A 515 -0.35 4.06 -4.02
CA LEU A 515 -0.02 3.04 -5.03
C LEU A 515 1.48 3.06 -5.37
N PHE A 516 1.99 1.92 -5.84
CA PHE A 516 3.37 1.80 -6.34
C PHE A 516 3.65 2.81 -7.44
N GLU A 517 2.72 2.95 -8.38
CA GLU A 517 2.81 3.84 -9.55
C GLU A 517 2.96 5.30 -9.14
N HIS A 518 2.26 5.73 -8.09
CA HIS A 518 2.35 7.10 -7.58
C HIS A 518 3.71 7.38 -6.92
N ALA A 519 4.19 6.43 -6.09
CA ALA A 519 5.51 6.55 -5.48
C ALA A 519 6.61 6.56 -6.55
N PHE A 520 6.51 5.68 -7.55
CA PHE A 520 7.42 5.62 -8.69
C PHE A 520 7.42 6.93 -9.48
N TYR A 521 6.23 7.43 -9.86
CA TYR A 521 6.07 8.70 -10.57
C TYR A 521 6.75 9.87 -9.83
N HIS A 522 6.47 10.03 -8.53
CA HIS A 522 7.04 11.13 -7.76
C HIS A 522 8.55 10.98 -7.53
N GLY A 523 9.07 9.76 -7.47
CA GLY A 523 10.52 9.53 -7.48
C GLY A 523 11.19 10.05 -8.75
N LEU A 524 10.64 9.70 -9.91
CA LEU A 524 11.14 10.15 -11.22
C LEU A 524 11.03 11.67 -11.37
N ARG A 525 9.90 12.26 -10.95
CA ARG A 525 9.68 13.72 -11.00
C ARG A 525 10.73 14.44 -10.19
N ALA A 526 10.92 14.09 -8.92
CA ALA A 526 11.89 14.75 -8.05
C ALA A 526 13.33 14.61 -8.56
N ALA A 527 13.70 13.46 -9.11
CA ALA A 527 15.00 13.27 -9.77
C ALA A 527 15.16 14.20 -10.98
N GLY A 528 14.13 14.34 -11.81
CA GLY A 528 14.14 15.29 -12.94
C GLY A 528 14.35 16.74 -12.48
N GLU A 529 13.60 17.17 -11.47
CA GLU A 529 13.69 18.52 -10.91
C GLU A 529 15.08 18.83 -10.30
N VAL A 530 15.66 17.86 -9.59
CA VAL A 530 17.03 17.99 -9.06
C VAL A 530 18.05 18.18 -10.18
N MET A 531 17.88 17.54 -11.32
CA MET A 531 18.71 17.70 -12.52
C MET A 531 18.38 18.96 -13.34
N GLY A 532 17.42 19.78 -12.91
CA GLY A 532 16.99 20.99 -13.64
C GLY A 532 16.10 20.71 -14.85
N ARG A 533 15.51 19.52 -14.96
CA ARG A 533 14.58 19.13 -16.03
C ARG A 533 13.13 19.29 -15.52
N LYS A 534 12.30 19.92 -16.31
CA LYS A 534 10.84 19.89 -16.07
C LYS A 534 10.30 18.59 -16.67
N GLN A 535 9.46 17.89 -15.90
CA GLN A 535 8.73 16.76 -16.44
C GLN A 535 7.62 17.30 -17.35
N ASP A 536 7.51 16.77 -18.57
CA ASP A 536 6.37 17.04 -19.42
C ASP A 536 5.09 16.51 -18.76
N ARG A 537 4.09 17.38 -18.61
CA ARG A 537 2.79 17.07 -18.03
C ARG A 537 1.97 16.18 -18.94
#